data_1537a5d3e5a229b1d7fa3759832a1698
#
_entry.id   1537a5d3e5a229b1d7fa3759832a1698
#
_cell.length_a   1.000
_cell.length_b   1.000
_cell.length_c   1.000
_cell.angle_alpha   90.00
_cell.angle_beta   90.00
_cell.angle_gamma   90.00
#
_symmetry.space_group_name_H-M   'P 1'
#
loop_
_entity.id
_entity.type
_entity.pdbx_description
1 polymer ?
#
loop_
_entity_poly.entity_id
_entity_poly.type
_entity_poly.pdbx_seq_one_letter_code
_entity_poly.pdbx_strand_id
1 'polypeptide(L)' 'DHYNCVRSGGQCLYSACPIYTRIQGTCYHGKAKCCK' A
#
# COMPACT_ATOMS: atom_id res chain seq x y z
N ASP A 1 -1.89 -2.11 7.66
CA ASP A 1 -3.21 -2.25 7.06
C ASP A 1 -3.63 -0.95 6.38
N HIS A 2 -4.86 -0.90 5.88
CA HIS A 2 -5.34 0.24 5.10
C HIS A 2 -5.20 1.58 5.83
N TYR A 3 -5.64 1.63 7.06
CA TYR A 3 -5.59 2.87 7.83
C TYR A 3 -4.15 3.37 7.99
N ASN A 4 -3.27 2.47 8.40
CA ASN A 4 -1.87 2.84 8.62
C ASN A 4 -1.18 3.23 7.32
N CYS A 5 -1.53 2.56 6.22
CA CYS A 5 -0.96 2.88 4.92
C CYS A 5 -1.31 4.30 4.50
N VAL A 6 -2.59 4.64 4.53
CA VAL A 6 -3.04 5.97 4.11
C VAL A 6 -2.53 7.04 5.06
N ARG A 7 -2.54 6.75 6.36
CA ARG A 7 -2.10 7.71 7.36
C ARG A 7 -0.62 8.08 7.19
N SER A 8 0.21 7.12 6.79
CA SER A 8 1.63 7.38 6.59
C SER A 8 1.94 7.97 5.22
N GLY A 9 0.94 8.27 4.43
CA GLY A 9 1.13 8.85 3.12
C GLY A 9 1.24 7.84 2.01
N GLY A 10 0.90 6.59 2.29
CA GLY A 10 0.94 5.54 1.28
C GLY A 10 -0.34 5.43 0.50
N GLN A 11 -0.37 4.47 -0.39
CA GLN A 11 -1.52 4.22 -1.25
C GLN A 11 -1.76 2.73 -1.37
N CYS A 12 -3.01 2.32 -1.32
CA CYS A 12 -3.38 0.91 -1.46
C CYS A 12 -3.65 0.63 -2.94
N LEU A 13 -2.92 -0.33 -3.49
CA LEU A 13 -3.03 -0.68 -4.89
C LEU A 13 -3.18 -2.19 -5.03
N TYR A 14 -4.04 -2.61 -5.96
CA TYR A 14 -4.19 -4.02 -6.27
C TYR A 14 -3.12 -4.51 -7.22
N SER A 15 -2.50 -3.61 -7.97
CA SER A 15 -1.42 -3.95 -8.89
C SER A 15 -0.07 -3.68 -8.23
N ALA A 16 1.01 -3.86 -9.00
CA ALA A 16 2.34 -3.62 -8.48
C ALA A 16 2.55 -2.16 -8.12
N CYS A 17 3.45 -1.92 -7.18
CA CYS A 17 3.75 -0.55 -6.77
C CYS A 17 4.39 0.23 -7.91
N PRO A 18 4.02 1.51 -8.09
CA PRO A 18 4.65 2.35 -9.11
C PRO A 18 6.14 2.52 -8.87
N ILE A 19 6.82 3.03 -9.90
CA ILE A 19 8.23 3.36 -9.79
C ILE A 19 8.41 4.40 -8.67
N TYR A 20 9.51 4.29 -7.94
CA TYR A 20 9.84 5.14 -6.79
C TYR A 20 9.02 4.85 -5.54
N THR A 21 8.16 3.83 -5.56
CA THR A 21 7.47 3.40 -4.36
C THR A 21 7.82 1.96 -4.06
N ARG A 22 7.56 1.56 -2.82
CA ARG A 22 7.86 0.21 -2.35
C ARG A 22 6.69 -0.34 -1.57
N ILE A 23 6.63 -1.65 -1.48
CA ILE A 23 5.61 -2.30 -0.67
C ILE A 23 5.96 -2.07 0.79
N GLN A 24 5.11 -1.36 1.50
CA GLN A 24 5.28 -1.09 2.94
C GLN A 24 4.40 -1.98 3.79
N GLY A 25 3.41 -2.62 3.19
CA GLY A 25 2.50 -3.47 3.91
C GLY A 25 1.39 -3.90 2.99
N THR A 26 0.26 -4.26 3.56
CA THR A 26 -0.89 -4.70 2.78
C THR A 26 -2.14 -3.95 3.20
N CYS A 27 -3.14 -3.98 2.33
CA CYS A 27 -4.45 -3.40 2.58
C CYS A 27 -5.52 -4.45 2.28
N TYR A 28 -6.73 -4.22 2.82
CA TYR A 28 -7.89 -5.07 2.51
C TYR A 28 -7.60 -6.55 2.79
N HIS A 29 -7.03 -6.82 3.98
CA HIS A 29 -6.72 -8.19 4.42
C HIS A 29 -5.76 -8.91 3.47
N GLY A 30 -4.79 -8.17 2.93
CA GLY A 30 -3.77 -8.75 2.06
C GLY A 30 -4.14 -8.79 0.60
N LYS A 31 -5.32 -8.29 0.23
CA LYS A 31 -5.74 -8.28 -1.15
C LYS A 31 -5.09 -7.16 -1.95
N ALA A 32 -4.62 -6.13 -1.29
CA ALA A 32 -3.95 -5.01 -1.95
C ALA A 32 -2.61 -4.76 -1.28
N LYS A 33 -1.75 -4.02 -1.97
CA LYS A 33 -0.43 -3.67 -1.46
C LYS A 33 -0.42 -2.21 -1.03
N CYS A 34 0.25 -1.94 0.09
CA CYS A 34 0.47 -0.56 0.52
C CYS A 34 1.78 -0.08 -0.09
N CYS A 35 1.69 0.87 -0.99
CA CYS A 35 2.85 1.40 -1.70
C CYS A 35 3.19 2.78 -1.17
N LYS A 36 4.41 2.99 -0.82
CA LYS A 36 4.93 4.27 -0.36
C LYS A 36 6.39 4.39 -0.79
#